data_593d0828b5377340ca03a91624dc3e17
#
_entry.id   593d0828b5377340ca03a91624dc3e17
#
_cell.length_a   1.000
_cell.length_b   1.000
_cell.length_c   1.000
_cell.angle_alpha   90.00
_cell.angle_beta   90.00
_cell.angle_gamma   90.00
#
_symmetry.space_group_name_H-M   'P 1'
#
loop_
_entity.id
_entity.type
_entity.pdbx_description
1 polymer ?
#
loop_
_entity_poly.entity_id
_entity_poly.type
_entity_poly.pdbx_seq_one_letter_code
_entity_poly.pdbx_strand_id
1 'polypeptide(L)'
;APVITNVKVSGSTIKVTYKAAANATGYDVVLGTGSKKENGETRPYNYGAHKKLNLKEGTVTATFKNVPKGTWVVGMHAFNRTSEDGKKVFSPWSNLKTATVK
;
A
#
# COMPACT_ATOMS: atom_id res chain seq x y z
N ALA A 1 -6.50 6.12 9.17
CA ALA A 1 -5.75 5.19 8.33
C ALA A 1 -6.60 4.76 7.12
N PRO A 2 -6.02 4.56 5.96
CA PRO A 2 -6.77 4.03 4.82
C PRO A 2 -7.14 2.57 5.07
N VAL A 3 -8.12 2.06 4.32
CA VAL A 3 -8.58 0.69 4.45
C VAL A 3 -8.48 -0.01 3.10
N ILE A 4 -7.75 -1.14 3.06
CA ILE A 4 -7.71 -1.99 1.89
C ILE A 4 -8.99 -2.83 1.88
N THR A 5 -9.78 -2.71 0.83
CA THR A 5 -11.08 -3.40 0.73
C THR A 5 -11.00 -4.68 -0.09
N ASN A 6 -10.06 -4.77 -1.03
CA ASN A 6 -9.93 -5.95 -1.87
C ASN A 6 -8.52 -6.09 -2.44
N VAL A 7 -8.07 -7.33 -2.59
CA VAL A 7 -6.81 -7.65 -3.27
C VAL A 7 -7.11 -8.77 -4.25
N LYS A 8 -6.87 -8.52 -5.53
CA LYS A 8 -7.13 -9.50 -6.58
C LYS A 8 -5.83 -9.87 -7.27
N VAL A 9 -5.58 -11.16 -7.42
CA VAL A 9 -4.40 -11.69 -8.11
C VAL A 9 -4.83 -12.31 -9.43
N SER A 10 -4.15 -11.92 -10.51
CA SER A 10 -4.40 -12.48 -11.84
C SER A 10 -3.04 -12.70 -12.50
N GLY A 11 -2.61 -13.97 -12.61
CA GLY A 11 -1.26 -14.29 -13.08
C GLY A 11 -0.22 -13.65 -12.17
N SER A 12 0.63 -12.83 -12.72
CA SER A 12 1.67 -12.09 -11.96
C SER A 12 1.25 -10.65 -11.64
N THR A 13 -0.04 -10.32 -11.77
CA THR A 13 -0.58 -9.00 -11.49
C THR A 13 -1.36 -9.02 -10.18
N ILE A 14 -1.09 -8.05 -9.31
CA ILE A 14 -1.82 -7.85 -8.07
C ILE A 14 -2.51 -6.49 -8.15
N LYS A 15 -3.83 -6.49 -7.99
CA LYS A 15 -4.62 -5.26 -7.96
C LYS A 15 -5.15 -5.03 -6.57
N VAL A 16 -4.83 -3.89 -5.99
CA VAL A 16 -5.24 -3.50 -4.64
C VAL A 16 -6.30 -2.41 -4.76
N THR A 17 -7.44 -2.62 -4.12
CA THR A 17 -8.51 -1.62 -4.04
C THR A 17 -8.65 -1.17 -2.60
N TYR A 18 -8.82 0.13 -2.39
CA TYR A 18 -8.85 0.69 -1.05
C TYR A 18 -9.86 1.85 -0.98
N LYS A 19 -10.18 2.24 0.25
CA LYS A 19 -11.01 3.41 0.51
C LYS A 19 -10.14 4.63 0.75
N ALA A 20 -10.58 5.77 0.23
CA ALA A 20 -9.92 7.03 0.47
C ALA A 20 -9.97 7.38 1.96
N ALA A 21 -8.89 7.96 2.46
CA ALA A 21 -8.82 8.47 3.83
C ALA A 21 -9.18 9.95 3.85
N ALA A 22 -9.83 10.39 4.92
CA ALA A 22 -10.16 11.81 5.09
C ALA A 22 -8.87 12.63 5.20
N ASN A 23 -8.86 13.79 4.55
CA ASN A 23 -7.76 14.75 4.58
C ASN A 23 -6.44 14.25 4.00
N ALA A 24 -6.47 13.13 3.27
CA ALA A 24 -5.27 12.64 2.61
C ALA A 24 -5.05 13.36 1.29
N THR A 25 -3.80 13.71 1.00
CA THR A 25 -3.42 14.27 -0.30
C THR A 25 -2.79 13.22 -1.21
N GLY A 26 -2.50 12.05 -0.69
CA GLY A 26 -1.99 10.94 -1.49
C GLY A 26 -1.80 9.67 -0.67
N TYR A 27 -1.34 8.63 -1.34
CA TYR A 27 -1.20 7.29 -0.77
C TYR A 27 0.08 6.62 -1.26
N ASP A 28 0.67 5.81 -0.39
CA ASP A 28 1.77 4.91 -0.75
C ASP A 28 1.30 3.48 -0.49
N VAL A 29 1.36 2.60 -1.50
CA VAL A 29 0.96 1.20 -1.41
C VAL A 29 2.18 0.32 -1.68
N VAL A 30 2.41 -0.68 -0.83
CA VAL A 30 3.58 -1.54 -0.94
C VAL A 30 3.22 -3.03 -0.87
N LEU A 31 4.05 -3.86 -1.49
CA LEU A 31 4.02 -5.32 -1.38
C LEU A 31 5.29 -5.76 -0.66
N GLY A 32 5.13 -6.27 0.56
CA GLY A 32 6.26 -6.75 1.35
C GLY A 32 6.36 -8.27 1.33
N THR A 33 7.54 -8.80 1.60
CA THR A 33 7.73 -10.25 1.73
C THR A 33 7.35 -10.76 3.12
N GLY A 34 7.08 -9.87 4.05
CA GLY A 34 6.67 -10.20 5.39
C GLY A 34 6.06 -8.99 6.08
N SER A 35 5.77 -9.13 7.35
CA SER A 35 5.26 -8.04 8.17
C SER A 35 6.07 -7.96 9.46
N LYS A 36 6.10 -6.77 10.05
CA LYS A 36 6.72 -6.60 11.36
C LYS A 36 5.91 -5.59 12.17
N LYS A 37 6.05 -5.69 13.47
CA LYS A 37 5.41 -4.76 14.40
C LYS A 37 6.42 -3.66 14.76
N GLU A 38 5.99 -2.43 14.59
CA GLU A 38 6.84 -1.27 14.84
C GLU A 38 5.98 -0.14 15.38
N ASN A 39 6.38 0.47 16.48
CA ASN A 39 5.64 1.57 17.12
C ASN A 39 4.18 1.22 17.39
N GLY A 40 3.90 -0.01 17.78
CA GLY A 40 2.55 -0.44 18.11
C GLY A 40 1.67 -0.80 16.93
N GLU A 41 2.15 -0.72 15.71
CA GLU A 41 1.38 -1.11 14.54
C GLU A 41 2.13 -2.16 13.71
N THR A 42 1.37 -2.99 12.99
CA THR A 42 1.93 -4.00 12.10
C THR A 42 2.00 -3.42 10.70
N ARG A 43 3.15 -3.53 10.06
CA ARG A 43 3.41 -2.98 8.74
C ARG A 43 4.09 -4.00 7.84
N PRO A 44 3.94 -3.89 6.49
CA PRO A 44 4.75 -4.69 5.59
C PRO A 44 6.22 -4.26 5.66
N TYR A 45 7.11 -5.21 5.43
CA TYR A 45 8.52 -4.87 5.36
C TYR A 45 9.20 -5.66 4.24
N ASN A 46 10.41 -5.22 3.89
CA ASN A 46 11.22 -5.83 2.84
C ASN A 46 10.52 -5.81 1.48
N TYR A 47 9.90 -4.68 1.16
CA TYR A 47 9.15 -4.56 -0.09
C TYR A 47 10.04 -4.10 -1.28
N GLY A 48 11.22 -3.60 -1.04
CA GLY A 48 12.16 -3.23 -2.10
C GLY A 48 11.53 -2.33 -3.16
N ALA A 49 11.54 -2.80 -4.41
CA ALA A 49 10.98 -2.07 -5.54
C ALA A 49 9.47 -2.25 -5.73
N HIS A 50 8.84 -3.14 -4.95
CA HIS A 50 7.41 -3.43 -5.08
C HIS A 50 6.58 -2.43 -4.28
N LYS A 51 6.57 -1.20 -4.76
CA LYS A 51 5.87 -0.10 -4.11
C LYS A 51 5.34 0.87 -5.15
N LYS A 52 4.18 1.46 -4.86
CA LYS A 52 3.62 2.55 -5.63
C LYS A 52 3.48 3.75 -4.71
N LEU A 53 4.28 4.77 -4.95
CA LEU A 53 4.33 5.96 -4.12
C LEU A 53 3.63 7.13 -4.79
N ASN A 54 3.19 8.07 -3.97
CA ASN A 54 2.60 9.34 -4.44
C ASN A 54 1.34 9.13 -5.30
N LEU A 55 0.53 8.13 -4.96
CA LEU A 55 -0.77 7.98 -5.59
C LEU A 55 -1.64 9.16 -5.19
N LYS A 56 -2.33 9.76 -6.16
CA LYS A 56 -3.11 10.98 -5.92
C LYS A 56 -4.37 10.68 -5.11
N GLU A 57 -4.83 11.69 -4.38
CA GLU A 57 -6.16 11.58 -3.78
C GLU A 57 -7.20 11.34 -4.88
N GLY A 58 -8.26 10.64 -4.57
CA GLY A 58 -9.23 10.21 -5.56
C GLY A 58 -8.88 8.90 -6.25
N THR A 59 -7.61 8.47 -6.20
CA THR A 59 -7.20 7.15 -6.67
C THR A 59 -7.61 6.11 -5.62
N VAL A 60 -8.24 5.03 -6.05
CA VAL A 60 -8.71 3.98 -5.14
C VAL A 60 -8.19 2.60 -5.54
N THR A 61 -7.28 2.54 -6.50
CA THR A 61 -6.66 1.28 -6.91
C THR A 61 -5.17 1.45 -7.16
N ALA A 62 -4.41 0.39 -6.87
CA ALA A 62 -3.00 0.29 -7.23
C ALA A 62 -2.79 -1.07 -7.90
N THR A 63 -2.13 -1.08 -9.06
CA THR A 63 -1.89 -2.30 -9.82
C THR A 63 -0.40 -2.55 -9.93
N PHE A 64 0.03 -3.74 -9.51
CA PHE A 64 1.42 -4.19 -9.58
C PHE A 64 1.52 -5.27 -10.64
N LYS A 65 2.37 -5.07 -11.64
CA LYS A 65 2.60 -6.03 -12.72
C LYS A 65 3.94 -6.72 -12.55
N ASN A 66 4.06 -7.91 -13.14
CA ASN A 66 5.32 -8.67 -13.11
C ASN A 66 5.81 -8.95 -11.70
N VAL A 67 4.88 -9.27 -10.81
CA VAL A 67 5.21 -9.60 -9.42
C VAL A 67 5.76 -11.03 -9.38
N PRO A 68 6.93 -11.28 -8.79
CA PRO A 68 7.46 -12.63 -8.67
C PRO A 68 6.51 -13.54 -7.90
N LYS A 69 6.58 -14.84 -8.16
CA LYS A 69 5.76 -15.78 -7.43
C LYS A 69 6.14 -15.79 -5.93
N GLY A 70 5.16 -16.00 -5.10
CA GLY A 70 5.33 -16.02 -3.65
C GLY A 70 4.15 -15.38 -2.95
N THR A 71 4.22 -15.35 -1.63
CA THR A 71 3.21 -14.70 -0.81
C THR A 71 3.67 -13.29 -0.46
N TRP A 72 2.81 -12.32 -0.73
CA TRP A 72 3.11 -10.91 -0.51
C TRP A 72 2.17 -10.33 0.53
N VAL A 73 2.72 -9.48 1.38
CA VAL A 73 1.93 -8.73 2.36
C VAL A 73 1.65 -7.35 1.79
N VAL A 74 0.36 -7.06 1.61
CA VAL A 74 -0.09 -5.79 1.02
C VAL A 74 -0.43 -4.83 2.15
N GLY A 75 0.14 -3.65 2.11
CA GLY A 75 -0.16 -2.60 3.08
C GLY A 75 -0.05 -1.23 2.42
N MET A 76 -0.62 -0.24 3.07
CA MET A 76 -0.55 1.13 2.58
C MET A 76 -0.67 2.12 3.74
N HIS A 77 -0.25 3.35 3.48
CA HIS A 77 -0.56 4.47 4.36
C HIS A 77 -0.93 5.68 3.50
N ALA A 78 -1.69 6.59 4.10
CA ALA A 78 -2.00 7.87 3.49
C ALA A 78 -0.98 8.89 3.95
N PHE A 79 -0.83 9.96 3.20
CA PHE A 79 -0.02 11.09 3.63
C PHE A 79 -0.74 12.40 3.33
N ASN A 80 -0.35 13.43 4.04
CA ASN A 80 -0.82 14.79 3.83
C ASN A 80 0.39 15.69 3.64
N ARG A 81 0.32 16.57 2.65
CA ARG A 81 1.34 17.59 2.40
C ARG A 81 0.70 18.78 1.70
N THR A 82 1.26 19.97 1.88
CA THR A 82 0.71 21.19 1.31
C THR A 82 1.10 21.42 -0.15
N SER A 83 2.15 20.75 -0.61
CA SER A 83 2.62 20.81 -1.99
C SER A 83 3.39 19.55 -2.32
N GLU A 84 3.67 19.31 -3.60
CA GLU A 84 4.44 18.13 -4.03
C GLU A 84 5.84 18.09 -3.40
N ASP A 85 6.42 19.25 -3.13
CA ASP A 85 7.72 19.36 -2.48
C ASP A 85 7.61 19.47 -0.96
N GLY A 86 6.38 19.50 -0.42
CA GLY A 86 6.13 19.60 0.99
C GLY A 86 6.44 18.32 1.74
N LYS A 87 6.71 18.47 3.03
CA LYS A 87 6.97 17.32 3.89
C LYS A 87 5.70 16.51 4.10
N LYS A 88 5.79 15.20 3.85
CA LYS A 88 4.67 14.28 4.06
C LYS A 88 4.46 14.01 5.55
N VAL A 89 3.20 14.04 5.97
CA VAL A 89 2.79 13.58 7.29
C VAL A 89 1.99 12.30 7.07
N PHE A 90 2.49 11.18 7.57
CA PHE A 90 1.91 9.87 7.29
C PHE A 90 0.86 9.47 8.30
N SER A 91 -0.19 8.82 7.83
CA SER A 91 -1.16 8.15 8.67
C SER A 91 -0.58 6.83 9.20
N PRO A 92 -1.21 6.20 10.19
CA PRO A 92 -0.91 4.80 10.51
C PRO A 92 -1.10 3.91 9.29
N TRP A 93 -0.45 2.74 9.30
CA TRP A 93 -0.61 1.76 8.24
C TRP A 93 -2.03 1.19 8.22
N SER A 94 -2.49 0.83 7.03
CA SER A 94 -3.78 0.19 6.84
C SER A 94 -3.82 -1.21 7.47
N ASN A 95 -4.99 -1.83 7.46
CA ASN A 95 -5.10 -3.27 7.62
C ASN A 95 -4.21 -3.94 6.56
N LEU A 96 -3.61 -5.07 6.91
CA LEU A 96 -2.78 -5.83 5.97
C LEU A 96 -3.59 -6.95 5.36
N LYS A 97 -3.32 -7.23 4.08
CA LYS A 97 -3.88 -8.37 3.38
C LYS A 97 -2.75 -9.13 2.70
N THR A 98 -2.94 -10.43 2.49
CA THR A 98 -1.95 -11.23 1.78
C THR A 98 -2.41 -11.50 0.35
N ALA A 99 -1.45 -11.62 -0.55
CA ALA A 99 -1.68 -11.98 -1.95
C ALA A 99 -0.65 -13.02 -2.33
N THR A 100 -1.10 -14.10 -2.98
CA THR A 100 -0.21 -15.16 -3.41
C THR A 100 -0.15 -15.20 -4.93
N VAL A 101 1.05 -15.08 -5.48
CA VAL A 101 1.32 -15.24 -6.91
C VAL A 101 1.88 -16.64 -7.11
N LYS A 102 1.21 -17.42 -7.91
CA LYS A 102 1.58 -18.82 -8.16
C LYS A 102 2.53 -18.98 -9.32
#